data_4e1b5179292aa41c0201f924b71d738e
#
_entry.id   4e1b5179292aa41c0201f924b71d738e
#
_cell.length_a   1.000
_cell.length_b   1.000
_cell.length_c   1.000
_cell.angle_alpha   90.00
_cell.angle_beta   90.00
_cell.angle_gamma   90.00
#
_symmetry.space_group_name_H-M   'P 1'
#
loop_
_entity.id
_entity.type
_entity.pdbx_description
1 polymer ?
#
loop_
_entity_poly.entity_id
_entity_poly.type
_entity_poly.pdbx_seq_one_letter_code
_entity_poly.pdbx_strand_id
1 'polypeptide(L)'
;MKGTVLGVAGIGLIGGSIALRARANGATVIGFDRDPGALNAATAAGALDATAPDLTALAERCTILAIALPVDATLAALASTPALNLPELVFDVASVKAPVVHAARTIERFVASHPLAGRERGGFGAADAALFEGRTWAVAPARDRAAQARLERLIGELGARPLVVAADEHDRLVAVSSHL
;
A
#
# COMPACT_ATOMS: atom_id res chain seq x y z
N MET A 1 -0.43 -15.06 -6.25
CA MET A 1 0.41 -14.53 -5.13
C MET A 1 0.98 -15.64 -4.21
N LYS A 2 0.96 -16.93 -4.61
CA LYS A 2 1.54 -18.03 -3.78
C LYS A 2 3.03 -17.77 -3.49
N GLY A 3 3.43 -17.94 -2.23
CA GLY A 3 4.80 -17.70 -1.76
C GLY A 3 5.16 -16.23 -1.47
N THR A 4 4.23 -15.30 -1.68
CA THR A 4 4.41 -13.90 -1.30
C THR A 4 4.00 -13.69 0.15
N VAL A 5 4.85 -13.04 0.94
CA VAL A 5 4.48 -12.51 2.27
C VAL A 5 4.29 -11.00 2.13
N LEU A 6 3.04 -10.56 2.25
CA LEU A 6 2.66 -9.15 2.13
C LEU A 6 2.48 -8.55 3.52
N GLY A 7 3.28 -7.56 3.86
CA GLY A 7 3.09 -6.69 5.02
C GLY A 7 2.17 -5.52 4.66
N VAL A 8 1.17 -5.26 5.47
CA VAL A 8 0.26 -4.10 5.31
C VAL A 8 0.30 -3.24 6.56
N ALA A 9 0.84 -2.04 6.44
CA ALA A 9 0.82 -1.02 7.48
C ALA A 9 -0.38 -0.09 7.26
N GLY A 10 -1.32 -0.08 8.19
CA GLY A 10 -2.60 0.61 8.09
C GLY A 10 -3.72 -0.30 7.57
N ILE A 11 -4.58 -0.77 8.47
CA ILE A 11 -5.67 -1.73 8.20
C ILE A 11 -7.01 -0.96 8.12
N GLY A 12 -7.01 0.10 7.31
CA GLY A 12 -8.21 0.87 6.97
C GLY A 12 -8.94 0.33 5.72
N LEU A 13 -9.67 1.21 5.04
CA LEU A 13 -10.35 0.87 3.77
C LEU A 13 -9.38 0.31 2.73
N ILE A 14 -8.32 1.04 2.40
CA ILE A 14 -7.40 0.67 1.31
C ILE A 14 -6.52 -0.51 1.73
N GLY A 15 -5.84 -0.42 2.88
CA GLY A 15 -4.97 -1.52 3.35
C GLY A 15 -5.74 -2.79 3.65
N GLY A 16 -6.95 -2.70 4.22
CA GLY A 16 -7.83 -3.84 4.44
C GLY A 16 -8.28 -4.50 3.13
N SER A 17 -8.59 -3.70 2.10
CA SER A 17 -8.97 -4.20 0.77
C SER A 17 -7.80 -4.91 0.08
N ILE A 18 -6.57 -4.34 0.20
CA ILE A 18 -5.35 -5.00 -0.27
C ILE A 18 -5.16 -6.34 0.44
N ALA A 19 -5.30 -6.37 1.77
CA ALA A 19 -5.15 -7.57 2.58
C ALA A 19 -6.15 -8.66 2.18
N LEU A 20 -7.43 -8.32 2.08
CA LEU A 20 -8.50 -9.25 1.66
C LEU A 20 -8.24 -9.84 0.27
N ARG A 21 -7.90 -8.99 -0.71
CA ARG A 21 -7.65 -9.45 -2.08
C ARG A 21 -6.37 -10.29 -2.18
N ALA A 22 -5.31 -9.88 -1.49
CA ALA A 22 -4.05 -10.63 -1.47
C ALA A 22 -4.23 -12.03 -0.86
N ARG A 23 -4.98 -12.13 0.24
CA ARG A 23 -5.34 -13.42 0.85
C ARG A 23 -6.13 -14.30 -0.11
N ALA A 24 -7.16 -13.75 -0.76
CA ALA A 24 -7.95 -14.48 -1.76
C ALA A 24 -7.08 -15.03 -2.91
N ASN A 25 -5.98 -14.33 -3.23
CA ASN A 25 -5.02 -14.74 -4.27
C ASN A 25 -3.87 -15.61 -3.71
N GLY A 26 -3.94 -16.06 -2.46
CA GLY A 26 -3.04 -17.02 -1.85
C GLY A 26 -1.73 -16.46 -1.29
N ALA A 27 -1.68 -15.14 -1.00
CA ALA A 27 -0.59 -14.55 -0.23
C ALA A 27 -0.73 -14.85 1.26
N THR A 28 0.40 -14.88 1.98
CA THR A 28 0.41 -14.72 3.44
C THR A 28 0.41 -13.23 3.75
N VAL A 29 -0.51 -12.76 4.61
CA VAL A 29 -0.65 -11.35 4.93
C VAL A 29 -0.40 -11.09 6.42
N ILE A 30 0.51 -10.15 6.70
CA ILE A 30 0.83 -9.68 8.05
C ILE A 30 0.38 -8.23 8.15
N GLY A 31 -0.44 -7.90 9.15
CA GLY A 31 -0.96 -6.56 9.37
C GLY A 31 -0.28 -5.82 10.51
N PHE A 32 -0.17 -4.50 10.37
CA PHE A 32 0.14 -3.58 11.46
C PHE A 32 -0.83 -2.40 11.41
N ASP A 33 -1.42 -2.06 12.54
CA ASP A 33 -2.20 -0.85 12.75
C ASP A 33 -2.05 -0.39 14.21
N ARG A 34 -2.20 0.92 14.46
CA ARG A 34 -2.25 1.46 15.82
C ARG A 34 -3.57 1.17 16.52
N ASP A 35 -4.64 0.91 15.76
CA ASP A 35 -5.93 0.52 16.29
C ASP A 35 -6.05 -1.01 16.41
N PRO A 36 -6.00 -1.58 17.64
CA PRO A 36 -6.19 -3.00 17.84
C PRO A 36 -7.55 -3.51 17.37
N GLY A 37 -8.58 -2.64 17.36
CA GLY A 37 -9.91 -2.97 16.87
C GLY A 37 -9.90 -3.28 15.37
N ALA A 38 -9.15 -2.50 14.58
CA ALA A 38 -8.97 -2.75 13.14
C ALA A 38 -8.25 -4.08 12.89
N LEU A 39 -7.18 -4.38 13.66
CA LEU A 39 -6.45 -5.65 13.57
C LEU A 39 -7.34 -6.85 13.92
N ASN A 40 -8.11 -6.75 15.00
CA ASN A 40 -9.02 -7.81 15.44
C ASN A 40 -10.11 -8.07 14.39
N ALA A 41 -10.72 -7.02 13.85
CA ALA A 41 -11.75 -7.12 12.82
C ALA A 41 -11.19 -7.76 11.53
N ALA A 42 -9.99 -7.36 11.10
CA ALA A 42 -9.34 -7.90 9.92
C ALA A 42 -8.93 -9.37 10.08
N THR A 43 -8.46 -9.75 11.26
CA THR A 43 -8.13 -11.14 11.59
C THR A 43 -9.38 -12.01 11.61
N ALA A 44 -10.46 -11.54 12.24
CA ALA A 44 -11.73 -12.26 12.28
C ALA A 44 -12.37 -12.43 10.90
N ALA A 45 -12.16 -11.46 10.00
CA ALA A 45 -12.59 -11.53 8.59
C ALA A 45 -11.67 -12.39 7.70
N GLY A 46 -10.60 -12.97 8.24
CA GLY A 46 -9.65 -13.78 7.48
C GLY A 46 -8.75 -12.97 6.52
N ALA A 47 -8.64 -11.66 6.73
CA ALA A 47 -7.77 -10.79 5.93
C ALA A 47 -6.29 -10.89 6.32
N LEU A 48 -6.01 -11.28 7.58
CA LEU A 48 -4.65 -11.37 8.12
C LEU A 48 -4.36 -12.78 8.60
N ASP A 49 -3.13 -13.26 8.34
CA ASP A 49 -2.58 -14.49 8.92
C ASP A 49 -1.89 -14.22 10.27
N ALA A 50 -1.34 -13.01 10.43
CA ALA A 50 -0.62 -12.58 11.62
C ALA A 50 -0.66 -11.06 11.74
N THR A 51 -0.26 -10.57 12.91
CA THR A 51 -0.02 -9.15 13.18
C THR A 51 1.44 -8.90 13.56
N ALA A 52 1.90 -7.66 13.38
CA ALA A 52 3.19 -7.18 13.84
C ALA A 52 2.99 -6.08 14.90
N PRO A 53 3.87 -5.96 15.91
CA PRO A 53 3.74 -4.96 16.96
C PRO A 53 4.08 -3.54 16.48
N ASP A 54 4.91 -3.44 15.45
CA ASP A 54 5.37 -2.17 14.88
C ASP A 54 5.79 -2.33 13.40
N LEU A 55 6.12 -1.21 12.76
CA LEU A 55 6.51 -1.19 11.35
C LEU A 55 7.83 -1.92 11.08
N THR A 56 8.77 -1.89 12.03
CA THR A 56 10.07 -2.56 11.90
C THR A 56 9.88 -4.07 11.86
N ALA A 57 9.17 -4.62 12.83
CA ALA A 57 8.86 -6.04 12.90
C ALA A 57 8.01 -6.51 11.70
N LEU A 58 7.15 -5.62 11.14
CA LEU A 58 6.41 -5.91 9.91
C LEU A 58 7.35 -6.02 8.71
N ALA A 59 8.24 -5.03 8.53
CA ALA A 59 9.17 -4.97 7.41
C ALA A 59 10.13 -6.17 7.36
N GLU A 60 10.62 -6.62 8.53
CA GLU A 60 11.52 -7.77 8.65
C GLU A 60 10.88 -9.11 8.30
N ARG A 61 9.55 -9.19 8.35
CA ARG A 61 8.78 -10.43 8.18
C ARG A 61 8.09 -10.54 6.83
N CYS A 62 8.19 -9.55 5.96
CA CYS A 62 7.50 -9.55 4.67
C CYS A 62 8.48 -9.43 3.48
N THR A 63 8.05 -9.88 2.31
CA THR A 63 8.78 -9.71 1.04
C THR A 63 8.31 -8.48 0.28
N ILE A 64 7.09 -8.02 0.55
CA ILE A 64 6.49 -6.80 0.00
C ILE A 64 5.84 -6.04 1.16
N LEU A 65 6.10 -4.73 1.26
CA LEU A 65 5.51 -3.85 2.27
C LEU A 65 4.61 -2.80 1.60
N ALA A 66 3.33 -2.83 1.93
CA ALA A 66 2.36 -1.79 1.59
C ALA A 66 2.20 -0.80 2.75
N ILE A 67 2.45 0.48 2.51
CA ILE A 67 2.23 1.57 3.47
C ILE A 67 0.88 2.22 3.13
N ALA A 68 -0.17 1.81 3.84
CA ALA A 68 -1.55 2.28 3.65
C ALA A 68 -2.00 3.20 4.80
N LEU A 69 -1.11 4.08 5.21
CA LEU A 69 -1.31 5.05 6.29
C LEU A 69 -1.80 6.40 5.75
N PRO A 70 -2.39 7.27 6.59
CA PRO A 70 -2.60 8.67 6.25
C PRO A 70 -1.31 9.34 5.78
N VAL A 71 -1.41 10.40 4.96
CA VAL A 71 -0.26 11.06 4.32
C VAL A 71 0.85 11.40 5.32
N ASP A 72 0.51 12.09 6.42
CA ASP A 72 1.50 12.52 7.43
C ASP A 72 2.20 11.32 8.08
N ALA A 73 1.45 10.24 8.39
CA ALA A 73 2.00 9.02 8.94
C ALA A 73 2.85 8.25 7.92
N THR A 74 2.48 8.30 6.64
CA THR A 74 3.29 7.74 5.55
C THR A 74 4.63 8.47 5.43
N LEU A 75 4.63 9.80 5.46
CA LEU A 75 5.87 10.59 5.43
C LEU A 75 6.77 10.32 6.64
N ALA A 76 6.19 10.21 7.84
CA ALA A 76 6.92 9.86 9.05
C ALA A 76 7.50 8.43 8.98
N ALA A 77 6.74 7.47 8.47
CA ALA A 77 7.19 6.10 8.25
C ALA A 77 8.37 6.05 7.28
N LEU A 78 8.30 6.75 6.16
CA LEU A 78 9.38 6.82 5.17
C LEU A 78 10.65 7.46 5.72
N ALA A 79 10.53 8.47 6.59
CA ALA A 79 11.67 9.12 7.25
C ALA A 79 12.41 8.17 8.21
N SER A 80 11.71 7.20 8.83
CA SER A 80 12.29 6.20 9.73
C SER A 80 12.77 4.93 8.99
N THR A 81 12.35 4.73 7.75
CA THR A 81 12.60 3.53 6.94
C THR A 81 14.08 3.22 6.65
N PRO A 82 15.01 4.19 6.50
CA PRO A 82 16.43 3.87 6.24
C PRO A 82 17.10 3.00 7.30
N ALA A 83 16.51 2.90 8.50
CA ALA A 83 17.00 2.06 9.59
C ALA A 83 16.45 0.62 9.57
N LEU A 84 15.58 0.29 8.62
CA LEU A 84 14.91 -1.01 8.52
C LEU A 84 15.64 -1.94 7.55
N ASN A 85 15.61 -3.25 7.83
CA ASN A 85 15.86 -4.28 6.82
C ASN A 85 14.68 -4.30 5.85
N LEU A 86 14.84 -3.60 4.72
CA LEU A 86 13.74 -3.41 3.78
C LEU A 86 13.46 -4.66 2.95
N PRO A 87 12.17 -4.99 2.72
CA PRO A 87 11.76 -6.02 1.81
C PRO A 87 12.15 -5.70 0.35
N GLU A 88 11.90 -6.65 -0.55
CA GLU A 88 12.24 -6.52 -1.97
C GLU A 88 11.43 -5.45 -2.70
N LEU A 89 10.29 -5.05 -2.14
CA LEU A 89 9.43 -3.97 -2.62
C LEU A 89 8.78 -3.28 -1.43
N VAL A 90 8.88 -1.96 -1.40
CA VAL A 90 8.09 -1.07 -0.52
C VAL A 90 7.28 -0.14 -1.40
N PHE A 91 5.98 0.00 -1.13
CA PHE A 91 5.14 0.96 -1.84
C PHE A 91 4.14 1.63 -0.90
N ASP A 92 3.68 2.82 -1.28
CA ASP A 92 2.62 3.52 -0.58
C ASP A 92 1.32 3.55 -1.40
N VAL A 93 0.25 4.01 -0.77
CA VAL A 93 -1.07 4.21 -1.41
C VAL A 93 -1.65 5.61 -1.14
N ALA A 94 -0.83 6.54 -0.69
CA ALA A 94 -1.26 7.90 -0.35
C ALA A 94 -1.81 8.65 -1.57
N SER A 95 -2.70 9.60 -1.33
CA SER A 95 -3.37 10.39 -2.38
C SER A 95 -2.51 11.47 -3.03
N VAL A 96 -1.32 11.77 -2.48
CA VAL A 96 -0.34 12.72 -3.01
C VAL A 96 0.97 12.01 -3.30
N LYS A 97 1.65 12.38 -4.40
CA LYS A 97 2.86 11.67 -4.85
C LYS A 97 4.15 12.46 -4.71
N ALA A 98 4.16 13.74 -5.03
CA ALA A 98 5.39 14.53 -4.99
C ALA A 98 6.05 14.57 -3.59
N PRO A 99 5.33 14.83 -2.47
CA PRO A 99 5.92 14.77 -1.14
C PRO A 99 6.44 13.38 -0.77
N VAL A 100 5.71 12.33 -1.17
CA VAL A 100 6.05 10.94 -0.87
C VAL A 100 7.32 10.51 -1.60
N VAL A 101 7.44 10.81 -2.90
CA VAL A 101 8.66 10.56 -3.70
C VAL A 101 9.86 11.30 -3.10
N HIS A 102 9.66 12.54 -2.66
CA HIS A 102 10.71 13.31 -2.01
C HIS A 102 11.16 12.67 -0.68
N ALA A 103 10.21 12.27 0.16
CA ALA A 103 10.50 11.61 1.44
C ALA A 103 11.23 10.27 1.26
N ALA A 104 10.86 9.49 0.23
CA ALA A 104 11.42 8.18 -0.06
C ALA A 104 12.70 8.19 -0.91
N ARG A 105 13.29 9.36 -1.20
CA ARG A 105 14.41 9.51 -2.15
C ARG A 105 15.65 8.69 -1.83
N THR A 106 15.83 8.25 -0.59
CA THR A 106 16.95 7.41 -0.15
C THR A 106 16.64 5.92 -0.13
N ILE A 107 15.37 5.55 -0.37
CA ILE A 107 14.90 4.16 -0.35
C ILE A 107 14.88 3.63 -1.78
N GLU A 108 15.86 2.81 -2.13
CA GLU A 108 16.06 2.34 -3.51
C GLU A 108 14.87 1.53 -4.05
N ARG A 109 14.33 0.61 -3.23
CA ARG A 109 13.24 -0.31 -3.60
C ARG A 109 11.85 0.24 -3.33
N PHE A 110 11.73 1.56 -3.20
CA PHE A 110 10.45 2.22 -2.98
C PHE A 110 9.80 2.61 -4.30
N VAL A 111 8.49 2.36 -4.39
CA VAL A 111 7.66 2.77 -5.53
C VAL A 111 6.44 3.53 -5.02
N ALA A 112 6.36 4.83 -5.33
CA ALA A 112 5.22 5.65 -4.98
C ALA A 112 4.02 5.30 -5.84
N SER A 113 2.85 5.09 -5.21
CA SER A 113 1.64 4.74 -5.94
C SER A 113 0.36 5.26 -5.28
N HIS A 114 -0.75 5.26 -6.02
CA HIS A 114 -2.05 5.70 -5.53
C HIS A 114 -3.18 4.96 -6.26
N PRO A 115 -3.96 4.10 -5.58
CA PRO A 115 -5.17 3.52 -6.15
C PRO A 115 -6.25 4.61 -6.30
N LEU A 116 -6.74 4.86 -7.52
CA LEU A 116 -7.86 5.77 -7.75
C LEU A 116 -9.17 5.06 -7.42
N ALA A 117 -9.29 4.64 -6.16
CA ALA A 117 -10.41 3.93 -5.61
C ALA A 117 -10.64 4.37 -4.16
N GLY A 118 -11.88 4.52 -3.77
CA GLY A 118 -12.27 4.93 -2.43
C GLY A 118 -13.76 4.79 -2.20
N ARG A 119 -14.17 5.03 -0.96
CA ARG A 119 -15.58 5.08 -0.51
C ARG A 119 -15.71 6.22 0.49
N GLU A 120 -16.93 6.71 0.69
CA GLU A 120 -17.22 7.75 1.69
C GLU A 120 -16.93 7.30 3.13
N ARG A 121 -17.03 5.99 3.40
CA ARG A 121 -16.75 5.39 4.71
C ARG A 121 -15.33 4.87 4.75
N GLY A 122 -14.62 5.19 5.86
CA GLY A 122 -13.29 4.68 6.17
C GLY A 122 -13.30 3.46 7.10
N GLY A 123 -12.09 3.04 7.49
CA GLY A 123 -11.86 1.91 8.41
C GLY A 123 -11.98 0.55 7.74
N PHE A 124 -11.60 -0.50 8.47
CA PHE A 124 -11.63 -1.89 7.96
C PHE A 124 -13.07 -2.35 7.61
N GLY A 125 -14.08 -1.91 8.35
CA GLY A 125 -15.47 -2.27 8.08
C GLY A 125 -16.00 -1.87 6.69
N ALA A 126 -15.30 -0.97 5.98
CA ALA A 126 -15.61 -0.60 4.61
C ALA A 126 -14.72 -1.30 3.56
N ALA A 127 -13.74 -2.10 4.01
CA ALA A 127 -12.81 -2.82 3.13
C ALA A 127 -13.54 -3.89 2.29
N ASP A 128 -13.06 -4.05 1.06
CA ASP A 128 -13.68 -4.95 0.08
C ASP A 128 -12.59 -5.52 -0.86
N ALA A 129 -12.53 -6.84 -1.00
CA ALA A 129 -11.59 -7.50 -1.90
C ALA A 129 -11.75 -7.08 -3.38
N ALA A 130 -12.92 -6.60 -3.76
CA ALA A 130 -13.23 -6.13 -5.12
C ALA A 130 -13.02 -4.61 -5.31
N LEU A 131 -12.57 -3.88 -4.27
CA LEU A 131 -12.46 -2.41 -4.32
C LEU A 131 -11.67 -1.89 -5.54
N PHE A 132 -10.66 -2.62 -5.95
CA PHE A 132 -9.74 -2.21 -7.02
C PHE A 132 -10.10 -2.74 -8.41
N GLU A 133 -11.12 -3.61 -8.52
CA GLU A 133 -11.46 -4.25 -9.81
C GLU A 133 -11.77 -3.23 -10.90
N GLY A 134 -10.97 -3.30 -11.99
CA GLY A 134 -11.08 -2.40 -13.14
C GLY A 134 -10.67 -0.94 -12.87
N ARG A 135 -10.26 -0.60 -11.65
CA ARG A 135 -9.84 0.76 -11.30
C ARG A 135 -8.43 1.07 -11.78
N THR A 136 -8.17 2.33 -12.04
CA THR A 136 -6.82 2.81 -12.33
C THR A 136 -6.04 2.91 -11.02
N TRP A 137 -4.75 2.53 -11.09
CA TRP A 137 -3.81 2.67 -9.99
C TRP A 137 -2.56 3.39 -10.50
N ALA A 138 -2.39 4.65 -10.10
CA ALA A 138 -1.26 5.46 -10.51
C ALA A 138 0.04 4.95 -9.88
N VAL A 139 1.12 4.91 -10.66
CA VAL A 139 2.46 4.49 -10.24
C VAL A 139 3.44 5.56 -10.70
N ALA A 140 4.19 6.16 -9.78
CA ALA A 140 5.25 7.07 -10.16
C ALA A 140 6.48 6.29 -10.65
N PRO A 141 7.21 6.80 -11.68
CA PRO A 141 8.44 6.18 -12.12
C PRO A 141 9.44 5.99 -10.97
N ALA A 142 9.90 4.77 -10.77
CA ALA A 142 10.83 4.42 -9.70
C ALA A 142 12.28 4.31 -10.20
N ARG A 143 13.24 4.45 -9.28
CA ARG A 143 14.68 4.22 -9.57
C ARG A 143 14.95 2.75 -9.86
N ASP A 144 14.41 1.88 -9.01
CA ASP A 144 14.49 0.43 -9.21
C ASP A 144 13.37 -0.03 -10.16
N ARG A 145 13.75 -0.32 -11.40
CA ARG A 145 12.82 -0.79 -12.43
C ARG A 145 12.26 -2.18 -12.12
N ALA A 146 13.01 -3.02 -11.41
CA ALA A 146 12.53 -4.35 -11.02
C ALA A 146 11.44 -4.24 -9.93
N ALA A 147 11.64 -3.36 -8.95
CA ALA A 147 10.62 -3.05 -7.95
C ALA A 147 9.36 -2.45 -8.59
N GLN A 148 9.49 -1.52 -9.54
CA GLN A 148 8.36 -0.96 -10.28
C GLN A 148 7.59 -2.05 -11.03
N ALA A 149 8.26 -2.87 -11.82
CA ALA A 149 7.63 -3.96 -12.56
C ALA A 149 6.95 -4.99 -11.63
N ARG A 150 7.52 -5.21 -10.44
CA ARG A 150 6.91 -6.07 -9.42
C ARG A 150 5.62 -5.45 -8.85
N LEU A 151 5.60 -4.13 -8.60
CA LEU A 151 4.38 -3.45 -8.16
C LEU A 151 3.30 -3.47 -9.25
N GLU A 152 3.65 -3.20 -10.50
CA GLU A 152 2.68 -3.23 -11.61
C GLU A 152 2.02 -4.62 -11.75
N ARG A 153 2.79 -5.70 -11.59
CA ARG A 153 2.22 -7.08 -11.55
C ARG A 153 1.30 -7.28 -10.35
N LEU A 154 1.72 -6.85 -9.15
CA LEU A 154 0.90 -6.93 -7.94
C LEU A 154 -0.42 -6.17 -8.12
N ILE A 155 -0.40 -4.96 -8.69
CA ILE A 155 -1.59 -4.17 -8.99
C ILE A 155 -2.54 -4.95 -9.92
N GLY A 156 -2.02 -5.61 -10.95
CA GLY A 156 -2.81 -6.48 -11.82
C GLY A 156 -3.42 -7.68 -11.08
N GLU A 157 -2.67 -8.31 -10.18
CA GLU A 157 -3.17 -9.40 -9.32
C GLU A 157 -4.25 -8.90 -8.33
N LEU A 158 -4.17 -7.64 -7.89
CA LEU A 158 -5.21 -7.01 -7.08
C LEU A 158 -6.47 -6.63 -7.89
N GLY A 159 -6.45 -6.78 -9.22
CA GLY A 159 -7.57 -6.51 -10.13
C GLY A 159 -7.59 -5.09 -10.70
N ALA A 160 -6.60 -4.27 -10.40
CA ALA A 160 -6.48 -2.90 -10.90
C ALA A 160 -5.64 -2.81 -12.19
N ARG A 161 -5.66 -1.63 -12.82
CA ARG A 161 -4.88 -1.30 -14.02
C ARG A 161 -3.79 -0.30 -13.65
N PRO A 162 -2.50 -0.67 -13.72
CA PRO A 162 -1.43 0.27 -13.45
C PRO A 162 -1.34 1.34 -14.54
N LEU A 163 -1.15 2.60 -14.11
CA LEU A 163 -0.90 3.74 -14.99
C LEU A 163 0.36 4.45 -14.50
N VAL A 164 1.43 4.40 -15.31
CA VAL A 164 2.66 5.10 -14.97
C VAL A 164 2.51 6.58 -15.31
N VAL A 165 2.68 7.45 -14.31
CA VAL A 165 2.55 8.90 -14.42
C VAL A 165 3.52 9.59 -13.48
N ALA A 166 4.13 10.71 -13.92
CA ALA A 166 5.06 11.48 -13.08
C ALA A 166 4.33 12.02 -11.84
N ALA A 167 5.04 12.08 -10.68
CA ALA A 167 4.45 12.46 -9.41
C ALA A 167 3.78 13.85 -9.45
N ASP A 168 4.44 14.84 -10.05
CA ASP A 168 3.90 16.21 -10.18
C ASP A 168 2.68 16.27 -11.10
N GLU A 169 2.67 15.48 -12.17
CA GLU A 169 1.54 15.38 -13.08
C GLU A 169 0.34 14.71 -12.40
N HIS A 170 0.59 13.61 -11.67
CA HIS A 170 -0.41 12.96 -10.85
C HIS A 170 -1.08 13.96 -9.90
N ASP A 171 -0.30 14.70 -9.12
CA ASP A 171 -0.83 15.61 -8.10
C ASP A 171 -1.64 16.76 -8.73
N ARG A 172 -1.24 17.25 -9.92
CA ARG A 172 -2.05 18.22 -10.68
C ARG A 172 -3.39 17.66 -11.13
N LEU A 173 -3.40 16.42 -11.67
CA LEU A 173 -4.63 15.77 -12.14
C LEU A 173 -5.60 15.51 -10.99
N VAL A 174 -5.11 15.02 -9.85
CA VAL A 174 -5.92 14.76 -8.66
C VAL A 174 -6.49 16.06 -8.08
N ALA A 175 -5.71 17.14 -8.03
CA ALA A 175 -6.19 18.44 -7.55
C ALA A 175 -7.38 18.96 -8.39
N VAL A 176 -7.35 18.80 -9.71
CA VAL A 176 -8.45 19.20 -10.59
C VAL A 176 -9.70 18.35 -10.38
N SER A 177 -9.53 17.02 -10.22
CA SER A 177 -10.66 16.09 -10.07
C SER A 177 -11.35 16.17 -8.69
N SER A 178 -10.66 16.69 -7.67
CA SER A 178 -11.20 16.83 -6.31
C SER A 178 -12.04 18.10 -6.12
N HIS A 179 -12.11 18.98 -7.13
CA HIS A 179 -12.89 20.22 -7.14
C HIS A 179 -14.16 20.15 -8.02
N LEU A 180 -14.46 18.98 -8.58
CA LEU A 180 -15.67 18.66 -9.35
C LEU A 180 -16.60 17.75 -8.54
#